data_bc29df965c232add397f41d2a9fe3343
#
_entry.id   bc29df965c232add397f41d2a9fe3343
#
_cell.length_a   1.000
_cell.length_b   1.000
_cell.length_c   1.000
_cell.angle_alpha   90.00
_cell.angle_beta   90.00
_cell.angle_gamma   90.00
#
_symmetry.space_group_name_H-M   'P 1'
#
loop_
_entity.id
_entity.type
_entity.pdbx_description
1 polymer ?
#
loop_
_entity_poly.entity_id
_entity_poly.type
_entity_poly.pdbx_seq_one_letter_code
_entity_poly.pdbx_strand_id
1 'polypeptide(L)' 'MRPAIRSALEYAAELTRRNRLVDALAVGEAAINQATDDEQPEIRQWLTDHVHDFTGEDAH' A
#
# COMPACT_ATOMS: atom_id res chain seq x y z
N MET A 1 -11.68 2.85 6.16
CA MET A 1 -10.39 2.18 6.45
C MET A 1 -9.77 2.83 7.68
N ARG A 2 -9.29 2.01 8.58
CA ARG A 2 -8.69 2.52 9.82
C ARG A 2 -7.40 3.29 9.51
N PRO A 3 -7.09 4.35 10.29
CA PRO A 3 -5.86 5.12 10.06
C PRO A 3 -4.60 4.26 10.10
N ALA A 4 -4.56 3.23 10.95
CA ALA A 4 -3.38 2.36 11.04
C ALA A 4 -3.15 1.60 9.73
N ILE A 5 -4.22 1.13 9.10
CA ILE A 5 -4.11 0.41 7.82
C ILE A 5 -3.67 1.39 6.72
N ARG A 6 -4.27 2.57 6.70
CA ARG A 6 -3.91 3.58 5.71
C ARG A 6 -2.45 3.99 5.85
N SER A 7 -2.00 4.22 7.07
CA SER A 7 -0.60 4.59 7.32
C SER A 7 0.37 3.51 6.85
N ALA A 8 0.01 2.23 7.06
CA ALA A 8 0.83 1.13 6.59
C ALA A 8 0.92 1.10 5.07
N LEU A 9 -0.20 1.34 4.40
CA LEU A 9 -0.20 1.39 2.93
C LEU A 9 0.62 2.56 2.40
N GLU A 10 0.52 3.71 3.06
CA GLU A 10 1.31 4.89 2.67
C GLU A 10 2.79 4.63 2.87
N TYR A 11 3.14 3.95 3.95
CA TYR A 11 4.53 3.58 4.20
C TYR A 11 5.04 2.59 3.15
N ALA A 12 4.22 1.62 2.78
CA ALA A 12 4.58 0.68 1.72
C ALA A 12 4.83 1.41 0.40
N ALA A 13 3.99 2.40 0.07
CA ALA A 13 4.19 3.20 -1.13
C ALA A 13 5.51 3.97 -1.08
N GLU A 14 5.83 4.54 0.08
CA GLU A 14 7.07 5.27 0.26
C GLU A 14 8.28 4.35 0.09
N LEU A 15 8.23 3.14 0.64
CA LEU A 15 9.31 2.19 0.48
C LEU A 15 9.49 1.79 -0.98
N THR A 16 8.40 1.65 -1.70
CA THR A 16 8.46 1.34 -3.13
C THR A 16 9.15 2.46 -3.90
N ARG A 17 8.83 3.71 -3.58
CA ARG A 17 9.49 4.85 -4.22
C ARG A 17 10.97 4.90 -3.94
N ARG A 18 11.40 4.36 -2.80
CA ARG A 18 12.81 4.26 -2.42
C ARG A 18 13.47 3.00 -2.95
N ASN A 19 12.78 2.24 -3.77
CA ASN A 19 13.25 0.98 -4.34
C ASN A 19 13.53 -0.08 -3.29
N ARG A 20 12.81 -0.03 -2.17
CA ARG A 20 12.91 -1.03 -1.10
C ARG A 20 11.73 -1.99 -1.22
N LEU A 21 11.73 -2.78 -2.29
CA LEU A 21 10.56 -3.55 -2.69
C LEU A 21 10.21 -4.68 -1.72
N VAL A 22 11.22 -5.34 -1.14
CA VAL A 22 10.95 -6.41 -0.18
C VAL A 22 10.30 -5.86 1.07
N ASP A 23 10.80 -4.73 1.56
CA ASP A 23 10.21 -4.09 2.73
C ASP A 23 8.81 -3.58 2.44
N ALA A 24 8.60 -3.01 1.25
CA ALA A 24 7.28 -2.54 0.84
C ALA A 24 6.27 -3.68 0.81
N LEU A 25 6.67 -4.82 0.26
CA LEU A 25 5.81 -5.99 0.19
C LEU A 25 5.45 -6.48 1.59
N ALA A 26 6.42 -6.55 2.49
CA ALA A 26 6.18 -7.01 3.85
C ALA A 26 5.20 -6.10 4.58
N VAL A 27 5.36 -4.79 4.44
CA VAL A 27 4.45 -3.82 5.08
C VAL A 27 3.05 -3.93 4.48
N GLY A 28 2.96 -4.05 3.16
CA GLY A 28 1.68 -4.20 2.48
C GLY A 28 0.95 -5.46 2.89
N GLU A 29 1.66 -6.58 2.98
CA GLU A 29 1.07 -7.84 3.42
C GLU A 29 0.57 -7.75 4.85
N ALA A 30 1.35 -7.12 5.73
CA ALA A 30 0.93 -6.95 7.13
C ALA A 30 -0.36 -6.13 7.20
N ALA A 31 -0.46 -5.07 6.41
CA ALA A 31 -1.67 -4.26 6.38
C ALA A 31 -2.87 -5.07 5.92
N ILE A 32 -2.73 -5.86 4.86
CA ILE A 32 -3.80 -6.68 4.33
C ILE A 32 -4.22 -7.74 5.36
N ASN A 33 -3.27 -8.35 6.04
CA ASN A 33 -3.55 -9.38 7.02
C ASN A 33 -4.27 -8.84 8.26
N GLN A 34 -4.03 -7.58 8.61
CA GLN A 34 -4.68 -6.94 9.74
C GLN A 34 -6.04 -6.36 9.40
N ALA A 35 -6.32 -6.16 8.12
CA ALA A 35 -7.56 -5.54 7.68
C ALA A 35 -8.74 -6.49 7.87
N THR A 36 -9.90 -5.92 8.19
CA THR A 36 -11.15 -6.67 8.24
C THR A 36 -11.68 -6.87 6.83
N ASP A 37 -12.68 -7.77 6.71
CA ASP A 37 -13.31 -8.01 5.41
C ASP A 37 -13.88 -6.73 4.82
N ASP A 38 -14.42 -5.85 5.66
CA ASP A 38 -14.98 -4.58 5.21
C ASP A 38 -13.91 -3.65 4.66
N GLU A 39 -12.68 -3.81 5.12
CA GLU A 39 -11.58 -2.96 4.69
C GLU A 39 -10.93 -3.45 3.39
N GLN A 40 -11.13 -4.70 3.01
CA GLN A 40 -10.50 -5.25 1.81
C GLN A 40 -10.85 -4.46 0.54
N PRO A 41 -12.13 -4.14 0.28
CA PRO A 41 -12.47 -3.34 -0.89
C PRO A 41 -11.85 -1.94 -0.84
N GLU A 42 -11.78 -1.35 0.36
CA GLU A 42 -11.17 -0.04 0.54
C GLU A 42 -9.68 -0.06 0.22
N ILE A 43 -9.00 -1.12 0.66
CA ILE A 43 -7.58 -1.28 0.37
C ILE A 43 -7.37 -1.41 -1.14
N ARG A 44 -8.19 -2.22 -1.81
CA ARG A 44 -8.08 -2.38 -3.26
C ARG A 44 -8.30 -1.06 -3.98
N GLN A 45 -9.27 -0.27 -3.53
CA GLN A 45 -9.53 1.03 -4.13
C GLN A 45 -8.35 1.97 -3.90
N TRP A 46 -7.80 1.97 -2.70
CA TRP A 46 -6.63 2.80 -2.37
C TRP A 46 -5.44 2.42 -3.25
N LEU A 47 -5.19 1.12 -3.41
CA LEU A 47 -4.09 0.65 -4.25
C LEU A 47 -4.29 1.05 -5.71
N THR A 48 -5.51 0.97 -6.21
CA THR A 48 -5.82 1.39 -7.57
C THR A 48 -5.55 2.88 -7.76
N ASP A 49 -5.97 3.70 -6.79
CA ASP A 49 -5.76 5.14 -6.85
C ASP A 49 -4.28 5.52 -6.76
N HIS A 50 -3.47 4.67 -6.14
CA HIS A 50 -2.05 4.95 -5.91
C HIS A 50 -1.13 3.99 -6.68
N VAL A 51 -1.65 3.42 -7.77
CA VAL A 51 -0.89 2.41 -8.51
C VAL A 51 0.46 2.92 -8.98
N HIS A 52 0.54 4.20 -9.31
CA HIS A 52 1.81 4.79 -9.78
C HIS A 52 2.88 4.77 -8.71
N ASP A 53 2.48 4.88 -7.44
CA ASP A 53 3.42 4.83 -6.33
C ASP A 53 4.07 3.46 -6.19
N PHE A 54 3.39 2.42 -6.65
CA PHE A 54 3.88 1.05 -6.53
C PHE A 54 4.55 0.53 -7.79
N THR A 55 4.26 1.13 -8.94
CA THR A 55 4.84 0.69 -10.20
C THR A 55 6.00 1.58 -10.66
N GLY A 56 6.09 2.77 -10.11
CA GLY A 56 7.14 3.71 -10.51
C GLY A 56 6.92 4.31 -11.89
N GLU A 57 5.71 4.26 -12.39
CA GLU A 57 5.40 4.73 -13.74
C GLU A 57 5.07 6.21 -13.80
N ASP A 58 5.13 6.88 -12.69
CA ASP A 58 4.83 8.31 -12.62
C ASP A 58 5.93 9.18 -13.20
N ALA A 59 6.98 8.58 -13.69
CA ALA A 59 8.17 9.31 -14.14
C ALA A 59 8.00 9.95 -15.53
N HIS A 60 6.85 9.88 -16.09
CA HIS A 60 6.66 10.44 -17.42
C HIS A 60 6.37 11.91 -17.40
#